data_fea925b13f6defdab81f5de24fee8227
#
_entry.id   fea925b13f6defdab81f5de24fee8227
#
_cell.length_a   1.000
_cell.length_b   1.000
_cell.length_c   1.000
_cell.angle_alpha   90.00
_cell.angle_beta   90.00
_cell.angle_gamma   90.00
#
_symmetry.space_group_name_H-M   'P 1'
#
loop_
_entity.id
_entity.type
_entity.pdbx_description
1 polymer ?
#
loop_
_entity_poly.entity_id
_entity_poly.type
_entity_poly.pdbx_seq_one_letter_code
_entity_poly.pdbx_strand_id
1 'polypeptide(L)'
;PNSFSGIWSSAYQGMMEDLRVMNGIASEKGLTYHIGMGQVMQAYILMSLVDYFGDVPYTEALLGAENLNPAADSGQSVYNSALSLLDQAISNFNSCGPAPQYDMYYGGNAAGWIKAANSIKKRAYLNMGDSGSYSAITNYITTNADDFQFQWGTNAINPDVRHPIYRYNYTNTGAGDYQSNWMMNRMMEGRYGMRDPRILYQYYRQIALTPGSDGPVDEISLECSLPGYYQPPHILAYGMYCYLTEGYWGRDHGNDEGIPPDGFKRTLMGVYPAGGAFDAGTFASMGAGDGLGGNGITPIVLSSWMHFMDAEVAGVNTAAGTASTLAGIENSLNKVDDIAGAPAMAQSSIDAYLAAFLYDWNIAADKNELWAEEFWTTQRGNGIDAYNSYRRNGYPKNLQPMLETNPGPFPVSMWYPANYAANNSN
;
A
#
# COMPACT_ATOMS: atom_id res chain seq x y z
N PRO A 1 -11.18 -11.13 -16.97
CA PRO A 1 -10.18 -10.51 -17.82
C PRO A 1 -10.31 -9.01 -18.01
N ASN A 2 -11.25 -8.31 -17.34
CA ASN A 2 -11.40 -6.84 -17.42
C ASN A 2 -10.96 -6.12 -16.14
N SER A 3 -10.22 -6.77 -15.28
CA SER A 3 -9.94 -6.32 -13.91
C SER A 3 -9.14 -5.01 -13.81
N PHE A 4 -8.42 -4.60 -14.87
CA PHE A 4 -7.59 -3.38 -14.85
C PHE A 4 -8.22 -2.21 -15.63
N SER A 5 -9.37 -2.37 -16.26
CA SER A 5 -10.05 -1.28 -16.99
C SER A 5 -10.40 -0.09 -16.08
N GLY A 6 -10.77 -0.36 -14.81
CA GLY A 6 -11.06 0.69 -13.83
C GLY A 6 -9.83 1.55 -13.50
N ILE A 7 -8.67 0.95 -13.29
CA ILE A 7 -7.42 1.67 -13.04
C ILE A 7 -7.06 2.57 -14.23
N TRP A 8 -7.13 2.02 -15.43
CA TRP A 8 -6.83 2.74 -16.67
C TRP A 8 -7.77 3.92 -16.90
N SER A 9 -9.08 3.70 -16.79
CA SER A 9 -10.08 4.75 -16.95
C SER A 9 -9.94 5.83 -15.87
N SER A 10 -9.72 5.46 -14.61
CA SER A 10 -9.48 6.42 -13.54
C SER A 10 -8.23 7.26 -13.80
N ALA A 11 -7.15 6.65 -14.33
CA ALA A 11 -5.93 7.38 -14.65
C ALA A 11 -6.12 8.35 -15.81
N TYR A 12 -6.60 7.89 -16.98
CA TYR A 12 -6.66 8.70 -18.20
C TYR A 12 -7.89 9.61 -18.28
N GLN A 13 -9.10 9.06 -18.05
CA GLN A 13 -10.36 9.78 -18.22
C GLN A 13 -10.73 10.61 -16.99
N GLY A 14 -10.23 10.23 -15.81
CA GLY A 14 -10.42 10.96 -14.57
C GLY A 14 -9.21 11.82 -14.26
N MET A 15 -8.28 11.28 -13.44
CA MET A 15 -7.23 12.06 -12.78
C MET A 15 -6.36 12.87 -13.75
N MET A 16 -5.80 12.28 -14.81
CA MET A 16 -4.92 13.03 -15.72
C MET A 16 -5.65 14.07 -16.55
N GLU A 17 -6.90 13.82 -16.94
CA GLU A 17 -7.70 14.83 -17.65
C GLU A 17 -8.06 16.00 -16.72
N ASP A 18 -8.47 15.72 -15.48
CA ASP A 18 -8.73 16.77 -14.48
C ASP A 18 -7.47 17.60 -14.21
N LEU A 19 -6.30 16.96 -14.09
CA LEU A 19 -5.01 17.64 -13.91
C LEU A 19 -4.63 18.48 -15.14
N ARG A 20 -4.89 18.00 -16.35
CA ARG A 20 -4.67 18.75 -17.59
C ARG A 20 -5.49 20.04 -17.61
N VAL A 21 -6.79 19.96 -17.31
CA VAL A 21 -7.68 21.11 -17.25
C VAL A 21 -7.26 22.07 -16.13
N MET A 22 -7.00 21.57 -14.94
CA MET A 22 -6.56 22.36 -13.79
C MET A 22 -5.26 23.12 -14.09
N ASN A 23 -4.26 22.44 -14.63
CA ASN A 23 -2.95 23.05 -14.97
C ASN A 23 -3.07 24.10 -16.06
N GLY A 24 -3.97 23.93 -17.05
CA GLY A 24 -4.28 24.93 -18.07
C GLY A 24 -4.81 26.21 -17.45
N ILE A 25 -5.86 26.09 -16.61
CA ILE A 25 -6.46 27.25 -15.91
C ILE A 25 -5.45 27.90 -14.95
N ALA A 26 -4.67 27.09 -14.24
CA ALA A 26 -3.65 27.59 -13.32
C ALA A 26 -2.54 28.36 -14.06
N SER A 27 -2.15 27.89 -15.24
CA SER A 27 -1.16 28.56 -16.08
C SER A 27 -1.62 29.93 -16.56
N GLU A 28 -2.86 30.03 -17.05
CA GLU A 28 -3.47 31.31 -17.48
C GLU A 28 -3.49 32.34 -16.33
N LYS A 29 -3.62 31.87 -15.10
CA LYS A 29 -3.72 32.72 -13.89
C LYS A 29 -2.38 32.89 -13.16
N GLY A 30 -1.28 32.30 -13.62
CA GLY A 30 0.02 32.36 -12.96
C GLY A 30 0.06 31.66 -11.59
N LEU A 31 -0.77 30.62 -11.38
CA LEU A 31 -0.91 29.91 -10.11
C LEU A 31 0.12 28.76 -10.04
N THR A 32 1.40 29.09 -9.90
CA THR A 32 2.51 28.14 -9.95
C THR A 32 2.42 27.03 -8.89
N TYR A 33 1.91 27.34 -7.69
CA TYR A 33 1.73 26.33 -6.65
C TYR A 33 0.75 25.21 -7.09
N HIS A 34 -0.39 25.57 -7.70
CA HIS A 34 -1.38 24.60 -8.21
C HIS A 34 -0.79 23.76 -9.34
N ILE A 35 -0.01 24.37 -10.23
CA ILE A 35 0.70 23.66 -11.31
C ILE A 35 1.68 22.64 -10.70
N GLY A 36 2.44 23.03 -9.68
CA GLY A 36 3.37 22.14 -8.97
C GLY A 36 2.67 20.93 -8.38
N MET A 37 1.52 21.14 -7.69
CA MET A 37 0.70 20.03 -7.16
C MET A 37 0.24 19.08 -8.28
N GLY A 38 -0.30 19.63 -9.37
CA GLY A 38 -0.76 18.83 -10.51
C GLY A 38 0.38 18.03 -11.14
N GLN A 39 1.57 18.60 -11.25
CA GLN A 39 2.75 17.92 -11.80
C GLN A 39 3.23 16.76 -10.90
N VAL A 40 3.23 16.93 -9.57
CA VAL A 40 3.56 15.83 -8.63
C VAL A 40 2.56 14.67 -8.78
N MET A 41 1.26 14.98 -8.79
CA MET A 41 0.22 13.97 -8.94
C MET A 41 0.32 13.26 -10.30
N GLN A 42 0.49 14.01 -11.40
CA GLN A 42 0.64 13.44 -12.74
C GLN A 42 1.86 12.53 -12.84
N ALA A 43 3.00 12.93 -12.29
CA ALA A 43 4.20 12.12 -12.27
C ALA A 43 3.99 10.79 -11.52
N TYR A 44 3.34 10.84 -10.35
CA TYR A 44 3.02 9.63 -9.58
C TYR A 44 2.09 8.69 -10.34
N ILE A 45 1.05 9.22 -11.02
CA ILE A 45 0.10 8.42 -11.83
C ILE A 45 0.85 7.76 -12.99
N LEU A 46 1.67 8.51 -13.73
CA LEU A 46 2.44 7.99 -14.88
C LEU A 46 3.39 6.86 -14.46
N MET A 47 4.15 7.07 -13.38
CA MET A 47 5.04 6.04 -12.84
C MET A 47 4.25 4.79 -12.42
N SER A 48 3.10 4.97 -11.78
CA SER A 48 2.24 3.86 -11.37
C SER A 48 1.69 3.07 -12.56
N LEU A 49 1.32 3.75 -13.64
CA LEU A 49 0.89 3.07 -14.88
C LEU A 49 2.02 2.25 -15.49
N VAL A 50 3.24 2.80 -15.55
CA VAL A 50 4.42 2.07 -16.03
C VAL A 50 4.73 0.87 -15.13
N ASP A 51 4.65 1.04 -13.82
CA ASP A 51 4.89 -0.04 -12.85
C ASP A 51 3.94 -1.22 -13.04
N TYR A 52 2.69 -0.95 -13.42
CA TYR A 52 1.70 -2.00 -13.68
C TYR A 52 1.80 -2.58 -15.09
N PHE A 53 1.92 -1.72 -16.12
CA PHE A 53 1.67 -2.13 -17.50
C PHE A 53 2.91 -2.12 -18.40
N GLY A 54 4.00 -1.46 -18.00
CA GLY A 54 5.18 -1.26 -18.83
C GLY A 54 5.02 -0.04 -19.74
N ASP A 55 4.90 -0.24 -21.05
CA ASP A 55 4.72 0.85 -22.00
C ASP A 55 3.28 1.39 -21.95
N VAL A 56 3.12 2.70 -21.93
CA VAL A 56 1.79 3.34 -21.77
C VAL A 56 1.70 4.63 -22.59
N PRO A 57 0.52 5.01 -23.12
CA PRO A 57 0.36 6.28 -23.84
C PRO A 57 0.60 7.48 -22.92
N TYR A 58 1.45 8.41 -23.37
CA TYR A 58 1.68 9.68 -22.70
C TYR A 58 1.78 10.85 -23.67
N THR A 59 2.72 10.82 -24.62
CA THR A 59 2.98 11.95 -25.53
C THR A 59 1.81 12.24 -26.46
N GLU A 60 1.08 11.22 -26.83
CA GLU A 60 -0.10 11.30 -27.71
C GLU A 60 -1.42 11.14 -26.95
N ALA A 61 -1.37 11.02 -25.61
CA ALA A 61 -2.57 10.87 -24.77
C ALA A 61 -3.29 12.20 -24.55
N LEU A 62 -4.59 12.14 -24.22
CA LEU A 62 -5.41 13.28 -23.82
C LEU A 62 -5.58 14.38 -24.91
N LEU A 63 -5.43 14.02 -26.17
CA LEU A 63 -5.65 14.92 -27.31
C LEU A 63 -7.14 14.93 -27.78
N GLY A 64 -8.00 14.20 -27.09
CA GLY A 64 -9.44 14.13 -27.43
C GLY A 64 -9.67 13.63 -28.86
N ALA A 65 -10.49 14.35 -29.62
CA ALA A 65 -10.83 13.95 -31.00
C ALA A 65 -9.65 14.07 -32.00
N GLU A 66 -8.56 14.71 -31.63
CA GLU A 66 -7.36 14.85 -32.50
C GLU A 66 -6.57 13.54 -32.61
N ASN A 67 -6.58 12.72 -31.54
CA ASN A 67 -5.98 11.38 -31.56
C ASN A 67 -6.75 10.40 -30.67
N LEU A 68 -7.51 9.51 -31.33
CA LEU A 68 -8.27 8.46 -30.66
C LEU A 68 -7.48 7.14 -30.47
N ASN A 69 -6.31 7.05 -31.10
CA ASN A 69 -5.46 5.86 -31.05
C ASN A 69 -4.01 6.26 -30.68
N PRO A 70 -3.77 6.72 -29.43
CA PRO A 70 -2.42 7.13 -29.02
C PRO A 70 -1.47 5.94 -28.99
N ALA A 71 -0.27 6.12 -29.53
CA ALA A 71 0.79 5.14 -29.41
C ALA A 71 1.25 5.03 -27.94
N ALA A 72 1.70 3.83 -27.55
CA ALA A 72 2.34 3.63 -26.26
C ALA A 72 3.78 4.17 -26.32
N ASP A 73 4.14 5.03 -25.37
CA ASP A 73 5.52 5.42 -25.11
C ASP A 73 6.22 4.34 -24.28
N SER A 74 7.52 4.18 -24.49
CA SER A 74 8.28 3.24 -23.65
C SER A 74 8.25 3.64 -22.18
N GLY A 75 8.15 2.67 -21.29
CA GLY A 75 8.13 2.92 -19.84
C GLY A 75 9.31 3.77 -19.38
N GLN A 76 10.49 3.58 -19.96
CA GLN A 76 11.67 4.42 -19.68
C GLN A 76 11.45 5.89 -20.08
N SER A 77 10.83 6.15 -21.23
CA SER A 77 10.51 7.50 -21.68
C SER A 77 9.50 8.18 -20.77
N VAL A 78 8.45 7.44 -20.35
CA VAL A 78 7.43 7.93 -19.43
C VAL A 78 8.03 8.25 -18.06
N TYR A 79 8.92 7.40 -17.53
CA TYR A 79 9.65 7.67 -16.27
C TYR A 79 10.51 8.94 -16.37
N ASN A 80 11.23 9.13 -17.47
CA ASN A 80 12.03 10.35 -17.68
C ASN A 80 11.13 11.60 -17.73
N SER A 81 9.99 11.51 -18.39
CA SER A 81 9.01 12.60 -18.44
C SER A 81 8.43 12.90 -17.06
N ALA A 82 8.11 11.88 -16.27
CA ALA A 82 7.63 12.03 -14.90
C ALA A 82 8.70 12.67 -13.98
N LEU A 83 9.97 12.30 -14.12
CA LEU A 83 11.07 12.95 -13.41
C LEU A 83 11.19 14.44 -13.78
N SER A 84 11.04 14.79 -15.08
CA SER A 84 11.00 16.18 -15.53
C SER A 84 9.82 16.96 -14.93
N LEU A 85 8.63 16.36 -14.84
CA LEU A 85 7.48 16.97 -14.17
C LEU A 85 7.76 17.27 -12.70
N LEU A 86 8.44 16.36 -11.99
CA LEU A 86 8.83 16.57 -10.58
C LEU A 86 9.84 17.69 -10.41
N ASP A 87 10.81 17.83 -11.33
CA ASP A 87 11.78 18.96 -11.33
C ASP A 87 11.07 20.30 -11.57
N GLN A 88 10.13 20.34 -12.51
CA GLN A 88 9.29 21.51 -12.75
C GLN A 88 8.40 21.84 -11.55
N ALA A 89 7.81 20.82 -10.89
CA ALA A 89 7.02 21.01 -9.69
C ALA A 89 7.82 21.66 -8.56
N ILE A 90 9.03 21.17 -8.30
CA ILE A 90 9.94 21.75 -7.31
C ILE A 90 10.25 23.21 -7.64
N SER A 91 10.50 23.53 -8.92
CA SER A 91 10.72 24.92 -9.38
C SER A 91 9.49 25.79 -9.13
N ASN A 92 8.29 25.26 -9.43
CA ASN A 92 7.02 25.95 -9.21
C ASN A 92 6.76 26.25 -7.73
N PHE A 93 7.04 25.31 -6.83
CA PHE A 93 6.92 25.53 -5.38
C PHE A 93 7.91 26.57 -4.85
N ASN A 94 9.11 26.64 -5.43
CA ASN A 94 10.14 27.63 -5.07
C ASN A 94 9.81 29.04 -5.61
N SER A 95 8.88 29.20 -6.55
CA SER A 95 8.53 30.50 -7.12
C SER A 95 7.58 31.36 -6.25
N CYS A 96 7.23 30.89 -5.04
CA CYS A 96 6.42 31.61 -4.07
C CYS A 96 5.02 32.04 -4.58
N GLY A 97 4.43 31.28 -5.48
CA GLY A 97 3.03 31.48 -5.89
C GLY A 97 2.06 31.25 -4.72
N PRO A 98 0.82 31.83 -4.78
CA PRO A 98 -0.15 31.63 -3.71
C PRO A 98 -0.54 30.16 -3.58
N ALA A 99 -0.51 29.66 -2.34
CA ALA A 99 -1.03 28.35 -2.03
C ALA A 99 -2.54 28.27 -2.23
N PRO A 100 -3.11 27.10 -2.59
CA PRO A 100 -4.56 26.94 -2.65
C PRO A 100 -5.18 27.12 -1.27
N GLN A 101 -6.42 27.58 -1.24
CA GLN A 101 -7.18 27.73 0.01
C GLN A 101 -7.34 26.38 0.75
N TYR A 102 -7.45 25.30 -0.01
CA TYR A 102 -7.62 23.95 0.51
C TYR A 102 -6.59 23.01 -0.14
N ASP A 103 -5.43 22.89 0.48
CA ASP A 103 -4.47 21.84 0.19
C ASP A 103 -4.71 20.70 1.18
N MET A 104 -5.28 19.60 0.68
CA MET A 104 -5.71 18.45 1.47
C MET A 104 -4.55 17.54 1.89
N TYR A 105 -3.31 17.86 1.47
CA TYR A 105 -2.12 17.06 1.76
C TYR A 105 -1.19 17.74 2.74
N TYR A 106 -0.81 18.98 2.47
CA TYR A 106 0.18 19.71 3.26
C TYR A 106 -0.30 21.07 3.76
N GLY A 107 -1.61 21.40 3.60
CA GLY A 107 -2.17 22.63 4.12
C GLY A 107 -1.54 23.92 3.57
N GLY A 108 -1.02 23.88 2.35
CA GLY A 108 -0.31 25.00 1.71
C GLY A 108 1.20 25.07 2.03
N ASN A 109 1.77 24.02 2.61
CA ASN A 109 3.21 23.94 2.90
C ASN A 109 3.99 23.45 1.67
N ALA A 110 4.62 24.37 0.92
CA ALA A 110 5.43 24.06 -0.25
C ALA A 110 6.63 23.15 0.08
N ALA A 111 7.22 23.24 1.28
CA ALA A 111 8.35 22.40 1.67
C ALA A 111 7.93 20.92 1.79
N GLY A 112 6.70 20.63 2.25
CA GLY A 112 6.14 19.28 2.26
C GLY A 112 6.02 18.71 0.85
N TRP A 113 5.47 19.49 -0.09
CA TRP A 113 5.36 19.09 -1.50
C TRP A 113 6.72 18.85 -2.17
N ILE A 114 7.74 19.67 -1.85
CA ILE A 114 9.12 19.47 -2.34
C ILE A 114 9.70 18.16 -1.82
N LYS A 115 9.49 17.83 -0.54
CA LYS A 115 9.92 16.55 0.02
C LYS A 115 9.18 15.37 -0.64
N ALA A 116 7.88 15.48 -0.88
CA ALA A 116 7.09 14.48 -1.59
C ALA A 116 7.61 14.26 -3.02
N ALA A 117 7.81 15.33 -3.79
CA ALA A 117 8.37 15.26 -5.14
C ALA A 117 9.75 14.57 -5.16
N ASN A 118 10.64 14.94 -4.26
CA ASN A 118 11.95 14.32 -4.11
C ASN A 118 11.88 12.84 -3.70
N SER A 119 10.95 12.47 -2.84
CA SER A 119 10.73 11.07 -2.44
C SER A 119 10.22 10.21 -3.61
N ILE A 120 9.31 10.76 -4.43
CA ILE A 120 8.85 10.10 -5.66
C ILE A 120 10.01 9.96 -6.67
N LYS A 121 10.89 10.96 -6.77
CA LYS A 121 12.12 10.86 -7.61
C LYS A 121 13.05 9.74 -7.10
N LYS A 122 13.27 9.66 -5.77
CA LYS A 122 14.07 8.57 -5.18
C LYS A 122 13.46 7.21 -5.51
N ARG A 123 12.14 7.05 -5.34
CA ARG A 123 11.43 5.82 -5.71
C ARG A 123 11.63 5.47 -7.20
N ALA A 124 11.56 6.46 -8.10
CA ALA A 124 11.79 6.27 -9.52
C ALA A 124 13.22 5.81 -9.80
N TYR A 125 14.23 6.49 -9.25
CA TYR A 125 15.63 6.11 -9.43
C TYR A 125 15.93 4.71 -8.89
N LEU A 126 15.31 4.33 -7.76
CA LEU A 126 15.43 2.97 -7.23
C LEU A 126 14.88 1.94 -8.23
N ASN A 127 13.68 2.17 -8.78
CA ASN A 127 13.07 1.28 -9.77
C ASN A 127 13.87 1.20 -11.08
N MET A 128 14.56 2.27 -11.44
CA MET A 128 15.45 2.34 -12.61
C MET A 128 16.85 1.75 -12.36
N GLY A 129 17.20 1.41 -11.11
CA GLY A 129 18.50 0.92 -10.71
C GLY A 129 19.60 2.02 -10.66
N ASP A 130 19.21 3.30 -10.63
CA ASP A 130 20.13 4.45 -10.54
C ASP A 130 20.37 4.86 -9.08
N SER A 131 21.23 4.12 -8.39
CA SER A 131 21.61 4.40 -7.00
C SER A 131 22.38 5.71 -6.83
N GLY A 132 23.06 6.18 -7.88
CA GLY A 132 23.77 7.45 -7.86
C GLY A 132 22.83 8.64 -7.75
N SER A 133 21.85 8.74 -8.66
CA SER A 133 20.81 9.77 -8.62
C SER A 133 19.93 9.66 -7.40
N TYR A 134 19.62 8.43 -6.93
CA TYR A 134 18.92 8.20 -5.69
C TYR A 134 19.62 8.86 -4.50
N SER A 135 20.92 8.60 -4.34
CA SER A 135 21.72 9.07 -3.21
C SER A 135 22.01 10.56 -3.25
N ALA A 136 21.97 11.21 -4.42
CA ALA A 136 22.15 12.64 -4.58
C ALA A 136 21.00 13.47 -3.97
N ILE A 137 19.83 12.88 -3.77
CA ILE A 137 18.67 13.55 -3.17
C ILE A 137 18.74 13.47 -1.64
N THR A 138 18.87 14.62 -0.98
CA THR A 138 19.00 14.72 0.50
C THR A 138 17.79 15.35 1.20
N ASN A 139 16.94 16.10 0.48
CA ASN A 139 15.74 16.74 1.01
C ASN A 139 14.50 15.94 0.61
N TYR A 140 14.11 14.97 1.41
CA TYR A 140 12.99 14.06 1.13
C TYR A 140 12.24 13.70 2.44
N ILE A 141 11.20 12.89 2.35
CA ILE A 141 10.41 12.42 3.49
C ILE A 141 11.25 11.48 4.36
N THR A 142 11.47 11.84 5.64
CA THR A 142 12.24 11.04 6.60
C THR A 142 11.55 10.86 7.95
N THR A 143 10.46 11.61 8.19
CA THR A 143 9.69 11.53 9.44
C THR A 143 8.20 11.42 9.14
N ASN A 144 7.42 10.87 10.06
CA ASN A 144 5.97 10.73 9.89
C ASN A 144 5.26 12.08 9.65
N ALA A 145 5.82 13.18 10.17
CA ALA A 145 5.28 14.53 9.95
C ALA A 145 5.41 15.00 8.48
N ASP A 146 6.32 14.41 7.71
CA ASP A 146 6.54 14.73 6.30
C ASP A 146 5.72 13.85 5.34
N ASP A 147 5.06 12.81 5.84
CA ASP A 147 4.41 11.77 5.04
C ASP A 147 3.45 12.35 4.00
N PHE A 148 3.54 11.82 2.78
CA PHE A 148 2.59 12.13 1.70
C PHE A 148 1.43 11.14 1.76
N GLN A 149 0.30 11.60 2.26
CA GLN A 149 -0.90 10.80 2.47
C GLN A 149 -2.16 11.64 2.28
N PHE A 150 -3.27 10.99 1.99
CA PHE A 150 -4.59 11.62 1.95
C PHE A 150 -5.38 11.22 3.19
N GLN A 151 -5.93 12.21 3.91
CA GLN A 151 -6.78 11.98 5.07
C GLN A 151 -8.25 11.91 4.64
N TRP A 152 -8.91 10.80 4.98
CA TRP A 152 -10.35 10.62 4.82
C TRP A 152 -11.12 11.20 6.01
N GLY A 153 -12.43 11.33 5.86
CA GLY A 153 -13.33 11.80 6.90
C GLY A 153 -14.35 10.76 7.33
N THR A 154 -15.38 11.19 8.04
CA THR A 154 -16.45 10.31 8.58
C THR A 154 -17.81 10.55 7.92
N ASN A 155 -17.97 11.58 7.07
CA ASN A 155 -19.25 11.88 6.44
C ASN A 155 -19.66 10.75 5.48
N ALA A 156 -20.80 10.13 5.75
CA ALA A 156 -21.38 9.05 4.96
C ALA A 156 -22.41 9.51 3.91
N ILE A 157 -22.77 10.80 3.93
CA ILE A 157 -23.84 11.36 3.08
C ILE A 157 -23.18 12.30 2.07
N ASN A 158 -23.65 12.25 0.86
CA ASN A 158 -23.15 12.93 -0.34
C ASN A 158 -22.41 14.27 -0.10
N PRO A 159 -21.08 14.34 -0.33
CA PRO A 159 -20.25 13.22 -0.74
C PRO A 159 -19.89 12.28 0.43
N ASP A 160 -19.85 10.98 0.15
CA ASP A 160 -19.29 10.01 1.10
C ASP A 160 -17.75 10.14 1.07
N VAL A 161 -17.19 10.64 2.16
CA VAL A 161 -15.76 10.95 2.30
C VAL A 161 -15.02 9.95 3.21
N ARG A 162 -15.66 8.84 3.52
CA ARG A 162 -15.04 7.78 4.33
C ARG A 162 -14.04 6.98 3.50
N HIS A 163 -13.04 6.40 4.17
CA HIS A 163 -12.05 5.54 3.50
C HIS A 163 -12.73 4.43 2.68
N PRO A 164 -12.35 4.21 1.39
CA PRO A 164 -13.04 3.25 0.52
C PRO A 164 -13.11 1.84 1.07
N ILE A 165 -12.00 1.32 1.65
CA ILE A 165 -11.96 -0.01 2.25
C ILE A 165 -12.89 -0.09 3.47
N TYR A 166 -12.96 0.97 4.28
CA TYR A 166 -13.90 1.04 5.39
C TYR A 166 -15.35 0.90 4.89
N ARG A 167 -15.74 1.67 3.88
CA ARG A 167 -17.11 1.63 3.32
C ARG A 167 -17.53 0.24 2.86
N TYR A 168 -16.57 -0.52 2.34
CA TYR A 168 -16.83 -1.86 1.82
C TYR A 168 -16.85 -2.95 2.89
N ASN A 169 -16.18 -2.74 4.02
CA ASN A 169 -16.00 -3.74 5.07
C ASN A 169 -16.82 -3.48 6.34
N TYR A 170 -17.12 -2.23 6.67
CA TYR A 170 -17.97 -1.87 7.82
C TYR A 170 -19.39 -1.61 7.35
N THR A 171 -20.14 -2.70 7.11
CA THR A 171 -21.49 -2.63 6.56
C THR A 171 -22.51 -3.33 7.45
N ASN A 172 -23.78 -3.02 7.26
CA ASN A 172 -24.86 -3.67 8.02
C ASN A 172 -25.07 -5.16 7.64
N THR A 173 -24.33 -5.63 6.63
CA THR A 173 -24.35 -7.05 6.18
C THR A 173 -22.99 -7.74 6.46
N GLY A 174 -22.09 -7.09 7.18
CA GLY A 174 -20.75 -7.58 7.48
C GLY A 174 -19.68 -7.19 6.47
N ALA A 175 -18.50 -7.76 6.61
CA ALA A 175 -17.34 -7.47 5.79
C ALA A 175 -17.46 -7.97 4.35
N GLY A 176 -17.10 -7.12 3.37
CA GLY A 176 -17.03 -7.48 1.95
C GLY A 176 -15.75 -8.22 1.55
N ASP A 177 -14.61 -7.92 2.21
CA ASP A 177 -13.30 -8.46 1.87
C ASP A 177 -12.80 -9.49 2.89
N TYR A 178 -11.84 -10.32 2.46
CA TYR A 178 -11.00 -11.13 3.32
C TYR A 178 -9.60 -10.52 3.45
N GLN A 179 -9.04 -10.61 4.64
CA GLN A 179 -7.65 -10.25 4.88
C GLN A 179 -6.72 -11.43 4.54
N SER A 180 -5.47 -11.14 4.20
CA SER A 180 -4.46 -12.15 3.88
C SER A 180 -4.06 -12.94 5.13
N ASN A 181 -4.24 -14.26 5.11
CA ASN A 181 -3.77 -15.14 6.17
C ASN A 181 -2.24 -15.08 6.33
N TRP A 182 -1.49 -15.01 5.23
CA TRP A 182 -0.04 -14.90 5.30
C TRP A 182 0.42 -13.68 6.10
N MET A 183 -0.15 -12.50 5.82
CA MET A 183 0.23 -11.26 6.52
C MET A 183 -0.17 -11.31 8.01
N MET A 184 -1.40 -11.76 8.31
CA MET A 184 -1.83 -11.92 9.71
C MET A 184 -0.94 -12.90 10.46
N ASN A 185 -0.58 -14.03 9.84
CA ASN A 185 0.32 -15.02 10.45
C ASN A 185 1.70 -14.43 10.74
N ARG A 186 2.29 -13.69 9.78
CA ARG A 186 3.58 -13.01 9.99
C ARG A 186 3.54 -12.08 11.21
N MET A 187 2.48 -11.32 11.36
CA MET A 187 2.33 -10.41 12.50
C MET A 187 2.02 -11.15 13.82
N MET A 188 1.33 -12.30 13.76
CA MET A 188 1.10 -13.17 14.94
C MET A 188 2.40 -13.81 15.42
N GLU A 189 3.20 -14.35 14.51
CA GLU A 189 4.52 -14.93 14.83
C GLU A 189 5.48 -13.84 15.34
N GLY A 190 5.45 -12.66 14.71
CA GLY A 190 6.26 -11.51 15.09
C GLY A 190 7.76 -11.76 15.02
N ARG A 191 8.49 -11.30 16.02
CA ARG A 191 9.97 -11.41 16.12
C ARG A 191 10.37 -11.93 17.49
N TYR A 192 11.29 -12.89 17.51
CA TYR A 192 11.81 -13.53 18.73
C TYR A 192 10.70 -13.84 19.76
N GLY A 193 9.59 -14.41 19.28
CA GLY A 193 8.43 -14.76 20.11
C GLY A 193 7.58 -13.56 20.58
N MET A 194 7.90 -12.35 20.15
CA MET A 194 7.11 -11.16 20.40
C MET A 194 6.21 -10.88 19.19
N ARG A 195 4.90 -10.93 19.40
CA ARG A 195 3.90 -10.56 18.39
C ARG A 195 4.10 -9.12 17.95
N ASP A 196 3.91 -8.86 16.65
CA ASP A 196 3.96 -7.51 16.10
C ASP A 196 2.84 -6.64 16.70
N PRO A 197 3.16 -5.57 17.44
CA PRO A 197 2.12 -4.77 18.10
C PRO A 197 1.21 -4.02 17.11
N ARG A 198 1.65 -3.81 15.85
CA ARG A 198 0.83 -3.19 14.80
C ARG A 198 -0.39 -4.03 14.43
N ILE A 199 -0.41 -5.34 14.77
CA ILE A 199 -1.52 -6.24 14.42
C ILE A 199 -2.84 -5.76 15.02
N LEU A 200 -2.84 -5.19 16.23
CA LEU A 200 -4.03 -4.68 16.90
C LEU A 200 -4.58 -3.40 16.25
N TYR A 201 -3.76 -2.71 15.48
CA TYR A 201 -4.13 -1.48 14.75
C TYR A 201 -4.50 -1.76 13.30
N GLN A 202 -3.84 -2.74 12.67
CA GLN A 202 -4.05 -3.06 11.26
C GLN A 202 -5.22 -4.01 11.04
N TYR A 203 -5.59 -4.79 12.06
CA TYR A 203 -6.65 -5.79 12.01
C TYR A 203 -7.57 -5.67 13.21
N TYR A 204 -8.83 -6.05 13.00
CA TYR A 204 -9.81 -6.15 14.06
C TYR A 204 -10.53 -7.50 13.97
N ARG A 205 -10.51 -8.28 15.06
CA ARG A 205 -11.20 -9.59 15.16
C ARG A 205 -12.62 -9.42 15.67
N GLN A 206 -13.58 -9.93 14.90
CA GLN A 206 -14.99 -9.91 15.29
C GLN A 206 -15.39 -11.09 16.17
N ILE A 207 -14.54 -12.12 16.24
CA ILE A 207 -14.75 -13.38 17.00
C ILE A 207 -13.51 -13.70 17.82
N ALA A 208 -13.67 -14.45 18.90
CA ALA A 208 -12.59 -14.82 19.81
C ALA A 208 -11.85 -16.10 19.38
N LEU A 209 -12.54 -17.02 18.73
CA LEU A 209 -12.02 -18.31 18.29
C LEU A 209 -12.26 -18.48 16.79
N THR A 210 -11.32 -19.07 16.10
CA THR A 210 -11.39 -19.31 14.66
C THR A 210 -12.12 -20.62 14.36
N PRO A 211 -13.24 -20.60 13.61
CA PRO A 211 -14.03 -21.79 13.32
C PRO A 211 -13.21 -22.89 12.61
N GLY A 212 -13.25 -24.11 13.15
CA GLY A 212 -12.51 -25.25 12.63
C GLY A 212 -11.04 -25.32 13.01
N SER A 213 -10.50 -24.28 13.67
CA SER A 213 -9.12 -24.25 14.17
C SER A 213 -9.08 -24.41 15.71
N ASP A 214 -9.11 -23.30 16.44
CA ASP A 214 -9.21 -23.28 17.90
C ASP A 214 -10.66 -23.13 18.40
N GLY A 215 -11.60 -22.89 17.49
CA GLY A 215 -13.04 -22.91 17.71
C GLY A 215 -13.73 -24.16 17.15
N PRO A 216 -15.02 -24.39 17.51
CA PRO A 216 -15.81 -25.47 16.94
C PRO A 216 -15.94 -25.34 15.41
N VAL A 217 -15.99 -26.49 14.73
CA VAL A 217 -16.39 -26.55 13.31
C VAL A 217 -17.84 -26.09 13.19
N ASP A 218 -18.10 -25.23 12.24
CA ASP A 218 -19.42 -24.74 11.89
C ASP A 218 -19.58 -24.56 10.37
N GLU A 219 -20.69 -24.00 9.91
CA GLU A 219 -21.01 -23.83 8.48
C GLU A 219 -20.08 -22.88 7.73
N ILE A 220 -19.30 -22.08 8.46
CA ILE A 220 -18.35 -21.14 7.85
C ILE A 220 -16.89 -21.67 7.87
N SER A 221 -16.64 -22.81 8.54
CA SER A 221 -15.32 -23.42 8.53
C SER A 221 -14.91 -23.74 7.12
N LEU A 222 -13.67 -23.34 6.73
CA LEU A 222 -13.14 -23.64 5.41
C LEU A 222 -12.86 -25.14 5.30
N GLU A 223 -13.10 -25.72 4.12
CA GLU A 223 -12.88 -27.15 3.88
C GLU A 223 -11.44 -27.54 4.24
N CYS A 224 -10.47 -26.74 3.87
CA CYS A 224 -9.06 -26.99 4.17
C CYS A 224 -8.71 -26.89 5.67
N SER A 225 -9.57 -26.34 6.50
CA SER A 225 -9.42 -26.31 7.96
C SER A 225 -10.00 -27.53 8.65
N LEU A 226 -10.73 -28.39 7.93
CA LEU A 226 -11.41 -29.54 8.50
C LEU A 226 -10.44 -30.71 8.70
N PRO A 227 -10.65 -31.55 9.75
CA PRO A 227 -9.86 -32.76 9.96
C PRO A 227 -9.94 -33.71 8.76
N GLY A 228 -8.78 -34.20 8.29
CA GLY A 228 -8.70 -35.15 7.18
C GLY A 228 -8.72 -34.55 5.78
N TYR A 229 -8.83 -33.24 5.64
CA TYR A 229 -8.69 -32.58 4.35
C TYR A 229 -7.31 -32.82 3.77
N TYR A 230 -7.26 -33.21 2.47
CA TYR A 230 -6.00 -33.40 1.78
C TYR A 230 -5.53 -32.11 1.13
N GLN A 231 -4.39 -31.65 1.55
CA GLN A 231 -3.79 -30.44 1.01
C GLN A 231 -2.86 -30.77 -0.16
N PRO A 232 -2.87 -29.94 -1.25
CA PRO A 232 -1.94 -30.13 -2.35
C PRO A 232 -0.47 -30.13 -1.88
N PRO A 233 0.40 -31.01 -2.43
CA PRO A 233 1.80 -31.14 -1.99
C PRO A 233 2.60 -29.84 -2.06
N HIS A 234 2.33 -28.96 -3.03
CA HIS A 234 3.02 -27.68 -3.16
C HIS A 234 2.69 -26.71 -2.03
N ILE A 235 1.50 -26.83 -1.42
CA ILE A 235 1.09 -26.05 -0.24
C ILE A 235 1.73 -26.63 1.02
N LEU A 236 1.74 -27.96 1.17
CA LEU A 236 2.36 -28.62 2.33
C LEU A 236 3.84 -28.29 2.49
N ALA A 237 4.55 -28.05 1.39
CA ALA A 237 5.98 -27.69 1.41
C ALA A 237 6.24 -26.32 2.06
N TYR A 238 5.24 -25.40 2.07
CA TYR A 238 5.37 -24.04 2.59
C TYR A 238 4.57 -23.80 3.89
N GLY A 239 3.87 -24.81 4.37
CA GLY A 239 2.90 -24.67 5.44
C GLY A 239 1.56 -24.09 4.92
N MET A 240 0.51 -24.44 5.62
CA MET A 240 -0.83 -23.94 5.30
C MET A 240 -1.26 -22.92 6.36
N TYR A 241 -1.74 -21.81 5.90
CA TYR A 241 -2.42 -20.81 6.73
C TYR A 241 -3.93 -20.80 6.44
N CYS A 242 -4.47 -21.92 5.94
CA CYS A 242 -5.87 -22.06 5.59
C CYS A 242 -6.81 -21.56 6.72
N TYR A 243 -6.32 -21.68 7.92
CA TYR A 243 -6.90 -21.06 9.10
C TYR A 243 -5.78 -20.57 10.03
N LEU A 244 -6.08 -19.54 10.79
CA LEU A 244 -5.27 -19.09 11.90
C LEU A 244 -5.93 -19.47 13.21
N THR A 245 -5.55 -18.85 14.31
CA THR A 245 -6.17 -19.04 15.63
C THR A 245 -6.62 -17.70 16.20
N GLU A 246 -7.21 -17.72 17.38
CA GLU A 246 -7.55 -16.53 18.17
C GLU A 246 -8.53 -15.57 17.47
N GLY A 247 -9.40 -16.12 16.61
CA GLY A 247 -10.42 -15.34 15.91
C GLY A 247 -9.93 -14.60 14.67
N TYR A 248 -8.66 -14.76 14.24
CA TYR A 248 -8.22 -14.29 12.94
C TYR A 248 -8.84 -15.16 11.85
N TRP A 249 -9.63 -14.53 10.97
CA TRP A 249 -10.37 -15.18 9.90
C TRP A 249 -10.19 -14.42 8.59
N GLY A 250 -9.35 -14.95 7.72
CA GLY A 250 -9.02 -14.40 6.41
C GLY A 250 -9.05 -15.47 5.33
N ARG A 251 -8.26 -15.26 4.28
CA ARG A 251 -8.09 -16.21 3.18
C ARG A 251 -6.62 -16.39 2.82
N ASP A 252 -6.31 -17.60 2.38
CA ASP A 252 -5.05 -17.90 1.71
C ASP A 252 -5.04 -17.35 0.30
N HIS A 253 -3.86 -17.05 -0.22
CA HIS A 253 -3.73 -16.52 -1.57
C HIS A 253 -4.27 -17.52 -2.61
N GLY A 254 -5.22 -17.04 -3.43
CA GLY A 254 -5.87 -17.84 -4.46
C GLY A 254 -6.88 -18.86 -3.94
N ASN A 255 -7.33 -18.75 -2.69
CA ASN A 255 -8.44 -19.55 -2.19
C ASN A 255 -9.77 -19.00 -2.74
N ASP A 256 -10.47 -19.79 -3.56
CA ASP A 256 -11.78 -19.48 -4.15
C ASP A 256 -12.91 -20.39 -3.60
N GLU A 257 -12.65 -21.19 -2.55
CA GLU A 257 -13.71 -21.94 -1.84
C GLU A 257 -14.87 -21.01 -1.55
N GLY A 258 -16.08 -21.44 -1.80
CA GLY A 258 -17.34 -20.71 -1.71
C GLY A 258 -17.40 -19.47 -0.82
N ILE A 259 -18.47 -18.76 -0.80
CA ILE A 259 -18.66 -17.60 0.05
C ILE A 259 -19.55 -18.01 1.23
N PRO A 260 -18.96 -18.39 2.40
CA PRO A 260 -19.77 -18.69 3.57
C PRO A 260 -20.42 -17.41 4.12
N PRO A 261 -21.51 -17.51 4.89
CA PRO A 261 -22.19 -16.38 5.51
C PRO A 261 -21.41 -15.84 6.72
N ASP A 262 -20.16 -15.44 6.52
CA ASP A 262 -19.17 -15.14 7.54
C ASP A 262 -18.83 -13.64 7.68
N GLY A 263 -19.57 -12.74 7.03
CA GLY A 263 -19.28 -11.31 6.99
C GLY A 263 -19.07 -10.66 8.36
N PHE A 264 -19.77 -11.14 9.40
CA PHE A 264 -19.60 -10.70 10.79
C PHE A 264 -18.57 -11.50 11.59
N LYS A 265 -17.83 -12.40 10.94
CA LYS A 265 -16.75 -13.18 11.56
C LYS A 265 -15.38 -12.91 10.93
N ARG A 266 -15.36 -12.39 9.68
CA ARG A 266 -14.12 -12.03 9.00
C ARG A 266 -13.32 -11.01 9.81
N THR A 267 -12.00 -11.17 9.80
CA THR A 267 -11.10 -10.14 10.31
C THR A 267 -11.22 -8.89 9.44
N LEU A 268 -11.49 -7.75 10.07
CA LEU A 268 -11.61 -6.46 9.40
C LEU A 268 -10.26 -5.74 9.33
N MET A 269 -10.14 -4.78 8.42
CA MET A 269 -9.07 -3.82 8.46
C MET A 269 -9.31 -2.86 9.63
N GLY A 270 -8.28 -2.64 10.46
CA GLY A 270 -8.37 -1.88 11.70
C GLY A 270 -8.34 -0.36 11.53
N VAL A 271 -7.92 0.35 12.57
CA VAL A 271 -7.81 1.82 12.56
C VAL A 271 -6.83 2.30 11.51
N TYR A 272 -5.72 1.58 11.27
CA TYR A 272 -4.73 1.88 10.25
C TYR A 272 -4.81 0.84 9.10
N PRO A 273 -4.89 1.26 7.84
CA PRO A 273 -5.08 2.62 7.36
C PRO A 273 -6.56 3.02 7.25
N ALA A 274 -7.51 2.10 7.50
CA ALA A 274 -8.92 2.25 7.07
C ALA A 274 -9.77 3.17 7.96
N GLY A 275 -9.32 3.56 9.15
CA GLY A 275 -10.17 4.26 10.11
C GLY A 275 -11.28 3.35 10.68
N GLY A 276 -10.99 2.06 10.82
CA GLY A 276 -11.86 1.05 11.42
C GLY A 276 -11.71 0.96 12.93
N ALA A 277 -11.89 -0.22 13.49
CA ALA A 277 -11.81 -0.45 14.93
C ALA A 277 -10.41 -0.87 15.39
N PHE A 278 -10.02 -0.44 16.58
CA PHE A 278 -8.85 -0.97 17.29
C PHE A 278 -9.21 -2.32 17.95
N ASP A 279 -8.34 -3.32 17.80
CA ASP A 279 -8.56 -4.65 18.39
C ASP A 279 -8.14 -4.69 19.87
N ALA A 280 -9.07 -4.32 20.74
CA ALA A 280 -8.89 -4.43 22.19
C ALA A 280 -9.26 -5.81 22.75
N GLY A 281 -9.53 -6.81 21.90
CA GLY A 281 -10.00 -8.13 22.30
C GLY A 281 -11.46 -8.15 22.76
N THR A 282 -12.30 -7.26 22.25
CA THR A 282 -13.73 -7.19 22.57
C THR A 282 -14.58 -8.15 21.76
N PHE A 283 -14.09 -8.54 20.57
CA PHE A 283 -14.72 -9.51 19.67
C PHE A 283 -16.16 -9.20 19.29
N ALA A 284 -16.47 -7.90 19.11
CA ALA A 284 -17.80 -7.48 18.70
C ALA A 284 -17.92 -7.45 17.18
N SER A 285 -19.07 -7.86 16.64
CA SER A 285 -19.39 -7.63 15.24
C SER A 285 -19.48 -6.13 14.95
N MET A 286 -18.88 -5.69 13.83
CA MET A 286 -18.80 -4.29 13.44
C MET A 286 -19.67 -4.01 12.22
N GLY A 287 -20.30 -2.84 12.22
CA GLY A 287 -21.16 -2.36 11.14
C GLY A 287 -20.84 -0.92 10.73
N ALA A 288 -21.77 -0.34 9.98
CA ALA A 288 -21.62 1.04 9.51
C ALA A 288 -21.60 2.02 10.69
N GLY A 289 -20.55 2.86 10.75
CA GLY A 289 -20.36 3.86 11.80
C GLY A 289 -19.48 3.42 12.97
N ASP A 290 -19.16 2.12 13.10
CA ASP A 290 -18.29 1.61 14.15
C ASP A 290 -16.80 1.96 13.90
N GLY A 291 -15.98 1.79 14.94
CA GLY A 291 -14.57 2.18 14.92
C GLY A 291 -14.40 3.68 14.81
N LEU A 292 -13.46 4.14 13.95
CA LEU A 292 -13.26 5.56 13.68
C LEU A 292 -14.15 6.09 12.53
N GLY A 293 -15.20 5.36 12.14
CA GLY A 293 -16.16 5.79 11.14
C GLY A 293 -15.57 6.00 9.74
N GLY A 294 -14.43 5.39 9.43
CA GLY A 294 -13.74 5.54 8.15
C GLY A 294 -12.78 6.72 8.08
N ASN A 295 -12.47 7.38 9.20
CA ASN A 295 -11.48 8.46 9.31
C ASN A 295 -10.04 7.90 9.25
N GLY A 296 -9.74 7.26 8.13
CA GLY A 296 -8.43 6.65 7.84
C GLY A 296 -7.60 7.46 6.86
N ILE A 297 -6.50 6.87 6.40
CA ILE A 297 -5.59 7.49 5.44
C ILE A 297 -5.40 6.62 4.20
N THR A 298 -5.17 7.26 3.06
CA THR A 298 -4.52 6.59 1.92
C THR A 298 -3.05 6.98 1.93
N PRO A 299 -2.13 6.07 2.31
CA PRO A 299 -0.71 6.35 2.26
C PRO A 299 -0.24 6.37 0.80
N ILE A 300 0.58 7.38 0.43
CA ILE A 300 1.12 7.54 -0.93
C ILE A 300 2.64 7.38 -0.92
N VAL A 301 3.34 8.12 -0.05
CA VAL A 301 4.77 7.92 0.25
C VAL A 301 4.98 8.17 1.74
N LEU A 302 5.37 7.16 2.48
CA LEU A 302 5.63 7.25 3.90
C LEU A 302 7.12 7.25 4.22
N SER A 303 7.49 7.91 5.31
CA SER A 303 8.86 7.93 5.83
C SER A 303 9.41 6.54 6.13
N SER A 304 8.57 5.65 6.67
CA SER A 304 8.94 4.25 6.89
C SER A 304 9.39 3.57 5.60
N TRP A 305 8.69 3.77 4.48
CA TRP A 305 9.04 3.18 3.19
C TRP A 305 10.34 3.74 2.64
N MET A 306 10.56 5.04 2.79
CA MET A 306 11.80 5.69 2.36
C MET A 306 13.02 5.13 3.10
N HIS A 307 12.89 4.86 4.41
CA HIS A 307 13.96 4.23 5.18
C HIS A 307 14.25 2.80 4.73
N PHE A 308 13.24 1.99 4.36
CA PHE A 308 13.47 0.67 3.79
C PHE A 308 14.14 0.75 2.40
N MET A 309 13.77 1.73 1.57
CA MET A 309 14.44 1.98 0.28
C MET A 309 15.88 2.46 0.47
N ASP A 310 16.14 3.32 1.46
CA ASP A 310 17.50 3.73 1.85
C ASP A 310 18.35 2.52 2.30
N ALA A 311 17.76 1.59 3.05
CA ALA A 311 18.43 0.34 3.46
C ALA A 311 18.77 -0.54 2.24
N GLU A 312 17.86 -0.64 1.25
CA GLU A 312 18.10 -1.37 0.01
C GLU A 312 19.30 -0.78 -0.75
N VAL A 313 19.36 0.54 -0.93
CA VAL A 313 20.45 1.22 -1.64
C VAL A 313 21.75 1.18 -0.89
N ALA A 314 21.74 1.34 0.44
CA ALA A 314 22.94 1.25 1.27
C ALA A 314 23.50 -0.18 1.40
N GLY A 315 22.69 -1.17 1.00
CA GLY A 315 22.94 -2.59 1.22
C GLY A 315 22.45 -3.04 2.59
N VAL A 316 21.44 -3.89 2.59
CA VAL A 316 20.72 -4.38 3.80
C VAL A 316 21.68 -4.91 4.89
N ASN A 317 22.76 -5.59 4.49
CA ASN A 317 23.74 -6.19 5.42
C ASN A 317 24.79 -5.20 5.98
N THR A 318 24.78 -3.94 5.54
CA THR A 318 25.72 -2.93 6.04
C THR A 318 25.21 -2.30 7.36
N ALA A 319 26.08 -1.58 8.05
CA ALA A 319 25.68 -0.82 9.26
C ALA A 319 24.66 0.26 8.91
N ALA A 320 24.82 0.95 7.76
CA ALA A 320 23.87 1.95 7.29
C ALA A 320 22.51 1.32 6.92
N GLY A 321 22.51 0.19 6.20
CA GLY A 321 21.30 -0.56 5.87
C GLY A 321 20.55 -1.04 7.12
N THR A 322 21.28 -1.56 8.13
CA THR A 322 20.69 -1.94 9.42
C THR A 322 20.05 -0.74 10.13
N ALA A 323 20.74 0.40 10.21
CA ALA A 323 20.21 1.61 10.84
C ALA A 323 18.94 2.12 10.14
N SER A 324 18.96 2.15 8.81
CA SER A 324 17.78 2.54 8.01
C SER A 324 16.61 1.56 8.20
N THR A 325 16.87 0.26 8.25
CA THR A 325 15.83 -0.75 8.50
C THR A 325 15.16 -0.52 9.87
N LEU A 326 15.95 -0.32 10.92
CA LEU A 326 15.41 -0.04 12.25
C LEU A 326 14.59 1.27 12.28
N ALA A 327 15.07 2.33 11.63
CA ALA A 327 14.31 3.58 11.52
C ALA A 327 12.98 3.40 10.77
N GLY A 328 12.97 2.58 9.72
CA GLY A 328 11.75 2.25 8.98
C GLY A 328 10.73 1.50 9.84
N ILE A 329 11.17 0.53 10.64
CA ILE A 329 10.30 -0.18 11.58
C ILE A 329 9.76 0.77 12.65
N GLU A 330 10.61 1.58 13.26
CA GLU A 330 10.24 2.55 14.30
C GLU A 330 9.22 3.56 13.80
N ASN A 331 9.45 4.17 12.60
CA ASN A 331 8.49 5.08 11.99
C ASN A 331 7.14 4.40 11.71
N SER A 332 7.14 3.14 11.29
CA SER A 332 5.91 2.38 11.06
C SER A 332 5.16 2.06 12.36
N LEU A 333 5.87 1.77 13.45
CA LEU A 333 5.26 1.56 14.76
C LEU A 333 4.63 2.85 15.30
N ASN A 334 5.35 3.97 15.20
CA ASN A 334 4.86 5.29 15.60
C ASN A 334 3.73 5.80 14.69
N LYS A 335 3.61 5.30 13.46
CA LYS A 335 2.60 5.78 12.48
C LYS A 335 1.17 5.61 12.94
N VAL A 336 0.88 4.59 13.74
CA VAL A 336 -0.48 4.35 14.25
C VAL A 336 -0.95 5.47 15.18
N ASP A 337 -0.05 6.19 15.81
CA ASP A 337 -0.34 7.31 16.71
C ASP A 337 -0.79 8.57 15.95
N ASP A 338 -0.46 8.67 14.66
CA ASP A 338 -0.90 9.76 13.79
C ASP A 338 -2.39 9.65 13.41
N ILE A 339 -3.03 8.52 13.67
CA ILE A 339 -4.45 8.31 13.36
C ILE A 339 -5.31 8.88 14.48
N ALA A 340 -6.00 9.98 14.19
CA ALA A 340 -6.83 10.65 15.19
C ALA A 340 -7.92 9.72 15.76
N GLY A 341 -7.91 9.53 17.07
CA GLY A 341 -8.83 8.63 17.79
C GLY A 341 -8.32 7.19 17.95
N ALA A 342 -7.18 6.82 17.36
CA ALA A 342 -6.53 5.55 17.66
C ALA A 342 -5.91 5.61 19.09
N PRO A 343 -5.89 4.48 19.83
CA PRO A 343 -5.09 4.38 21.05
C PRO A 343 -3.60 4.54 20.74
N ALA A 344 -2.88 5.29 21.58
CA ALA A 344 -1.43 5.43 21.42
C ALA A 344 -0.71 4.09 21.65
N MET A 345 0.31 3.80 20.84
CA MET A 345 1.18 2.65 21.08
C MET A 345 2.17 2.97 22.20
N ALA A 346 2.21 2.10 23.21
CA ALA A 346 3.14 2.31 24.32
C ALA A 346 4.60 2.23 23.83
N GLN A 347 5.43 3.20 24.22
CA GLN A 347 6.86 3.24 23.88
C GLN A 347 7.57 1.93 24.26
N SER A 348 7.20 1.34 25.41
CA SER A 348 7.74 0.04 25.83
C SER A 348 7.44 -1.11 24.84
N SER A 349 6.31 -1.06 24.13
CA SER A 349 5.99 -2.04 23.09
C SER A 349 6.83 -1.83 21.82
N ILE A 350 7.08 -0.57 21.48
CA ILE A 350 7.97 -0.19 20.37
C ILE A 350 9.39 -0.68 20.66
N ASP A 351 9.94 -0.30 21.83
CA ASP A 351 11.29 -0.68 22.24
C ASP A 351 11.47 -2.20 22.30
N ALA A 352 10.48 -2.92 22.85
CA ALA A 352 10.52 -4.37 22.94
C ALA A 352 10.48 -5.04 21.55
N TYR A 353 9.65 -4.54 20.62
CA TYR A 353 9.61 -5.09 19.26
C TYR A 353 10.91 -4.83 18.49
N LEU A 354 11.47 -3.62 18.60
CA LEU A 354 12.77 -3.30 17.98
C LEU A 354 13.89 -4.17 18.55
N ALA A 355 13.90 -4.43 19.86
CA ALA A 355 14.87 -5.32 20.48
C ALA A 355 14.71 -6.76 20.01
N ALA A 356 13.47 -7.26 19.89
CA ALA A 356 13.18 -8.60 19.37
C ALA A 356 13.58 -8.74 17.89
N PHE A 357 13.26 -7.74 17.06
CA PHE A 357 13.71 -7.70 15.67
C PHE A 357 15.24 -7.71 15.57
N LEU A 358 15.92 -6.90 16.36
CA LEU A 358 17.39 -6.82 16.34
C LEU A 358 18.04 -8.13 16.79
N TYR A 359 17.42 -8.87 17.72
CA TYR A 359 17.87 -10.21 18.08
C TYR A 359 17.83 -11.15 16.87
N ASP A 360 16.68 -11.26 16.20
CA ASP A 360 16.53 -12.10 15.00
C ASP A 360 17.46 -11.63 13.87
N TRP A 361 17.60 -10.32 13.69
CA TRP A 361 18.50 -9.72 12.72
C TRP A 361 19.97 -10.14 12.90
N ASN A 362 20.42 -10.20 14.13
CA ASN A 362 21.82 -10.52 14.44
C ASN A 362 22.16 -12.01 14.22
N ILE A 363 21.16 -12.90 14.31
CA ILE A 363 21.32 -14.33 14.10
C ILE A 363 20.86 -14.79 12.71
N ALA A 364 20.23 -13.93 11.93
CA ALA A 364 19.68 -14.27 10.62
C ALA A 364 20.79 -14.68 9.63
N ALA A 365 20.58 -15.80 8.97
CA ALA A 365 21.41 -16.23 7.85
C ALA A 365 21.21 -15.36 6.60
N ASP A 366 20.00 -14.85 6.38
CA ASP A 366 19.63 -13.96 5.29
C ASP A 366 18.82 -12.77 5.83
N LYS A 367 19.49 -11.64 6.01
CA LYS A 367 18.85 -10.41 6.50
C LYS A 367 17.90 -9.78 5.49
N ASN A 368 18.04 -10.09 4.19
CA ASN A 368 17.12 -9.58 3.17
C ASN A 368 15.71 -10.12 3.36
N GLU A 369 15.57 -11.34 3.86
CA GLU A 369 14.27 -11.92 4.20
C GLU A 369 13.57 -11.08 5.27
N LEU A 370 14.24 -10.85 6.41
CA LEU A 370 13.67 -10.05 7.51
C LEU A 370 13.39 -8.60 7.11
N TRP A 371 14.30 -7.98 6.34
CA TRP A 371 14.11 -6.65 5.78
C TRP A 371 12.85 -6.58 4.91
N ALA A 372 12.67 -7.54 4.02
CA ALA A 372 11.55 -7.55 3.09
C ALA A 372 10.21 -7.82 3.80
N GLU A 373 10.18 -8.74 4.76
CA GLU A 373 8.97 -9.01 5.57
C GLU A 373 8.53 -7.75 6.33
N GLU A 374 9.47 -7.03 6.96
CA GLU A 374 9.15 -5.76 7.64
C GLU A 374 8.72 -4.69 6.65
N PHE A 375 9.41 -4.55 5.53
CA PHE A 375 9.02 -3.58 4.49
C PHE A 375 7.60 -3.85 4.00
N TRP A 376 7.23 -5.11 3.73
CA TRP A 376 5.88 -5.47 3.32
C TRP A 376 4.83 -5.15 4.39
N THR A 377 5.15 -5.39 5.66
CA THR A 377 4.26 -5.04 6.78
C THR A 377 3.99 -3.53 6.82
N THR A 378 4.99 -2.69 6.52
CA THR A 378 4.84 -1.23 6.50
C THR A 378 4.06 -0.72 5.29
N GLN A 379 4.00 -1.51 4.20
CA GLN A 379 3.32 -1.13 2.95
C GLN A 379 1.80 -1.38 2.98
N ARG A 380 1.22 -1.57 4.15
CA ARG A 380 -0.24 -1.69 4.30
C ARG A 380 -0.95 -0.50 3.64
N GLY A 381 -1.80 -0.79 2.64
CA GLY A 381 -2.47 0.23 1.81
C GLY A 381 -1.72 0.63 0.53
N ASN A 382 -0.51 0.08 0.27
CA ASN A 382 0.26 0.32 -0.96
C ASN A 382 0.82 -0.98 -1.54
N GLY A 383 0.04 -1.64 -2.37
CA GLY A 383 0.47 -2.87 -3.04
C GLY A 383 1.47 -2.66 -4.18
N ILE A 384 1.55 -1.44 -4.76
CA ILE A 384 2.41 -1.19 -5.91
C ILE A 384 3.90 -1.22 -5.54
N ASP A 385 4.27 -0.65 -4.40
CA ASP A 385 5.67 -0.66 -3.96
C ASP A 385 6.08 -2.04 -3.42
N ALA A 386 5.17 -2.81 -2.82
CA ALA A 386 5.41 -4.22 -2.49
C ALA A 386 5.70 -5.04 -3.75
N TYR A 387 4.89 -4.87 -4.79
CA TYR A 387 5.08 -5.50 -6.08
C TYR A 387 6.41 -5.10 -6.75
N ASN A 388 6.74 -3.80 -6.75
CA ASN A 388 8.01 -3.29 -7.29
C ASN A 388 9.21 -3.82 -6.52
N SER A 389 9.15 -3.83 -5.19
CA SER A 389 10.22 -4.36 -4.34
C SER A 389 10.46 -5.84 -4.63
N TYR A 390 9.38 -6.65 -4.69
CA TYR A 390 9.51 -8.06 -5.00
C TYR A 390 10.09 -8.31 -6.40
N ARG A 391 9.68 -7.55 -7.43
CA ARG A 391 10.23 -7.66 -8.79
C ARG A 391 11.72 -7.30 -8.86
N ARG A 392 12.19 -6.34 -8.03
CA ARG A 392 13.60 -5.94 -8.01
C ARG A 392 14.50 -6.96 -7.34
N ASN A 393 14.08 -7.50 -6.21
CA ASN A 393 14.98 -8.25 -5.32
C ASN A 393 14.56 -9.70 -5.03
N GLY A 394 13.32 -10.11 -5.35
CA GLY A 394 12.82 -11.47 -5.14
C GLY A 394 12.58 -11.84 -3.68
N TYR A 395 12.40 -10.83 -2.80
CA TYR A 395 12.10 -11.03 -1.38
C TYR A 395 10.74 -10.42 -1.00
N PRO A 396 10.05 -10.96 -0.01
CA PRO A 396 10.38 -12.15 0.80
C PRO A 396 10.25 -13.45 -0.01
N LYS A 397 11.10 -14.44 0.28
CA LYS A 397 11.08 -15.77 -0.40
C LYS A 397 10.05 -16.72 0.20
N ASN A 398 9.61 -16.44 1.40
CA ASN A 398 8.65 -17.25 2.16
C ASN A 398 7.19 -16.86 1.89
N LEU A 399 6.91 -16.13 0.82
CA LEU A 399 5.54 -15.86 0.41
C LEU A 399 4.81 -17.18 0.18
N GLN A 400 3.58 -17.25 0.71
CA GLN A 400 2.74 -18.40 0.47
C GLN A 400 2.45 -18.55 -1.03
N PRO A 401 2.68 -19.73 -1.62
CA PRO A 401 2.27 -19.99 -2.99
C PRO A 401 0.74 -19.93 -3.12
N MET A 402 0.26 -19.69 -4.33
CA MET A 402 -1.17 -19.71 -4.63
C MET A 402 -1.75 -21.09 -4.30
N LEU A 403 -2.92 -21.13 -3.65
CA LEU A 403 -3.60 -22.37 -3.29
C LEU A 403 -4.02 -23.16 -4.53
N GLU A 404 -4.44 -22.46 -5.58
CA GLU A 404 -4.76 -23.05 -6.87
C GLU A 404 -3.57 -23.79 -7.50
N THR A 405 -3.85 -24.90 -8.14
CA THR A 405 -2.84 -25.69 -8.84
C THR A 405 -2.48 -25.05 -10.18
N ASN A 406 -1.16 -25.04 -10.50
CA ASN A 406 -0.64 -24.51 -11.77
C ASN A 406 -1.00 -23.02 -12.03
N PRO A 407 -0.71 -22.11 -11.08
CA PRO A 407 -1.08 -20.71 -11.21
C PRO A 407 -0.30 -19.97 -12.31
N GLY A 408 0.67 -20.61 -12.95
CA GLY A 408 1.60 -19.98 -13.88
C GLY A 408 2.76 -19.27 -13.17
N PRO A 409 3.64 -18.61 -13.94
CA PRO A 409 4.75 -17.84 -13.38
C PRO A 409 4.26 -16.56 -12.71
N PHE A 410 5.09 -15.99 -11.84
CA PHE A 410 4.84 -14.69 -11.24
C PHE A 410 4.69 -13.61 -12.34
N PRO A 411 3.59 -12.82 -12.34
CA PRO A 411 3.37 -11.80 -13.35
C PRO A 411 4.33 -10.62 -13.17
N VAL A 412 5.18 -10.37 -14.15
CA VAL A 412 6.13 -9.24 -14.14
C VAL A 412 5.51 -7.93 -14.64
N SER A 413 4.34 -8.00 -15.30
CA SER A 413 3.48 -6.88 -15.66
C SER A 413 2.02 -7.33 -15.64
N MET A 414 1.10 -6.39 -15.51
CA MET A 414 -0.32 -6.64 -15.61
C MET A 414 -0.77 -6.64 -17.07
N TRP A 415 -1.90 -7.32 -17.33
CA TRP A 415 -2.51 -7.30 -18.66
C TRP A 415 -3.04 -5.90 -18.99
N TYR A 416 -2.83 -5.44 -20.20
CA TYR A 416 -3.50 -4.24 -20.69
C TYR A 416 -5.03 -4.41 -20.60
N PRO A 417 -5.75 -3.35 -20.27
CA PRO A 417 -7.22 -3.39 -20.25
C PRO A 417 -7.77 -3.80 -21.60
N ALA A 418 -8.79 -4.68 -21.58
CA ALA A 418 -9.40 -5.19 -22.81
C ALA A 418 -9.93 -4.05 -23.71
N ASN A 419 -10.49 -3.00 -23.12
CA ASN A 419 -10.98 -1.85 -23.86
C ASN A 419 -9.86 -1.10 -24.61
N TYR A 420 -8.68 -0.96 -23.99
CA TYR A 420 -7.53 -0.36 -24.64
C TYR A 420 -7.04 -1.27 -25.79
N ALA A 421 -6.79 -2.56 -25.49
CA ALA A 421 -6.25 -3.50 -26.47
C ALA A 421 -7.20 -3.76 -27.66
N ALA A 422 -8.52 -3.65 -27.46
CA ALA A 422 -9.50 -3.88 -28.52
C ALA A 422 -9.78 -2.65 -29.40
N ASN A 423 -9.62 -1.44 -28.85
CA ASN A 423 -10.01 -0.21 -29.52
C ASN A 423 -8.81 0.64 -29.99
N ASN A 424 -7.61 0.35 -29.52
CA ASN A 424 -6.40 1.00 -29.98
C ASN A 424 -5.73 0.14 -31.07
N SER A 425 -5.51 0.72 -32.24
CA SER A 425 -4.93 0.03 -33.39
C SER A 425 -3.41 0.13 -33.49
N ASN A 426 -2.76 0.85 -32.56
CA ASN A 426 -1.30 1.03 -32.49
C ASN A 426 -0.64 0.02 -31.56
#